data_31822404cc476ee27f0c0f997bd7ff0a
#
_entry.id   31822404cc476ee27f0c0f997bd7ff0a
#
_cell.length_a   1.000
_cell.length_b   1.000
_cell.length_c   1.000
_cell.angle_alpha   90.00
_cell.angle_beta   90.00
_cell.angle_gamma   90.00
#
_symmetry.space_group_name_H-M   'P 1'
#
loop_
_entity.id
_entity.type
_entity.pdbx_description
1 polymer ?
#
loop_
_entity_poly.entity_id
_entity_poly.type
_entity_poly.pdbx_seq_one_letter_code
_entity_poly.pdbx_strand_id
1 'polypeptide(L)'
;MALFKFVKAIRERKPIDIYNNGKMKRDFTYIKDLVKSISLLIDCVPQKNNPISDLDTLSSVAPWRVVNIGNSKAEELLNFITEIENCLGSDAIRNYLPMQKGDVEETFADCNLLFSLTGYRPNTEIKKGIKKFCEWYVEYYGKK
;
A
#
# COMPACT_ATOMS: atom_id res chain seq x y z
N MET A 1 -7.05 0.50 -8.57
CA MET A 1 -6.63 0.70 -7.16
C MET A 1 -7.83 1.16 -6.35
N ALA A 2 -8.02 0.61 -5.15
CA ALA A 2 -9.19 0.90 -4.31
C ALA A 2 -9.31 2.40 -3.97
N LEU A 3 -8.23 3.05 -3.53
CA LEU A 3 -8.23 4.47 -3.16
C LEU A 3 -8.84 5.37 -4.23
N PHE A 4 -8.38 5.25 -5.48
CA PHE A 4 -8.92 6.04 -6.59
C PHE A 4 -10.42 5.78 -6.82
N LYS A 5 -10.81 4.50 -6.83
CA LYS A 5 -12.22 4.13 -7.04
C LYS A 5 -13.12 4.67 -5.93
N PHE A 6 -12.69 4.56 -4.68
CA PHE A 6 -13.47 5.02 -3.52
C PHE A 6 -13.59 6.53 -3.49
N VAL A 7 -12.49 7.27 -3.66
CA VAL A 7 -12.51 8.75 -3.72
C VAL A 7 -13.43 9.23 -4.85
N LYS A 8 -13.33 8.62 -6.04
CA LYS A 8 -14.20 8.94 -7.18
C LYS A 8 -15.67 8.69 -6.85
N ALA A 9 -16.00 7.48 -6.36
CA ALA A 9 -17.39 7.10 -6.09
C ALA A 9 -18.02 7.97 -4.98
N ILE A 10 -17.30 8.25 -3.89
CA ILE A 10 -17.78 9.12 -2.80
C ILE A 10 -18.07 10.52 -3.33
N ARG A 11 -17.19 11.11 -4.14
CA ARG A 11 -17.44 12.43 -4.73
C ARG A 11 -18.61 12.45 -5.72
N GLU A 12 -18.81 11.36 -6.45
CA GLU A 12 -19.93 11.22 -7.39
C GLU A 12 -21.23 10.75 -6.69
N ARG A 13 -21.20 10.59 -5.36
CA ARG A 13 -22.32 10.03 -4.55
C ARG A 13 -22.80 8.67 -5.08
N LYS A 14 -21.87 7.84 -5.52
CA LYS A 14 -22.09 6.47 -5.96
C LYS A 14 -21.70 5.47 -4.87
N PRO A 15 -22.33 4.28 -4.82
CA PRO A 15 -21.95 3.26 -3.84
C PRO A 15 -20.52 2.75 -4.09
N ILE A 16 -19.85 2.36 -3.00
CA ILE A 16 -18.59 1.63 -3.01
C ILE A 16 -18.83 0.18 -2.60
N ASP A 17 -18.25 -0.76 -3.32
CA ASP A 17 -18.34 -2.19 -3.00
C ASP A 17 -17.30 -2.54 -1.94
N ILE A 18 -17.77 -3.13 -0.84
CA ILE A 18 -16.96 -3.53 0.32
C ILE A 18 -17.03 -5.05 0.44
N TYR A 19 -16.03 -5.73 -0.10
CA TYR A 19 -15.95 -7.19 -0.10
C TYR A 19 -15.63 -7.75 1.28
N ASN A 20 -15.96 -9.04 1.45
CA ASN A 20 -15.85 -9.78 2.73
C ASN A 20 -16.52 -9.03 3.90
N ASN A 21 -17.61 -8.31 3.62
CA ASN A 21 -18.30 -7.48 4.62
C ASN A 21 -17.35 -6.50 5.37
N GLY A 22 -16.27 -6.07 4.72
CA GLY A 22 -15.26 -5.18 5.30
C GLY A 22 -14.20 -5.86 6.17
N LYS A 23 -14.25 -7.17 6.33
CA LYS A 23 -13.30 -7.94 7.15
C LYS A 23 -12.03 -8.26 6.36
N MET A 24 -11.37 -7.24 5.87
CA MET A 24 -10.15 -7.35 5.09
C MET A 24 -9.09 -6.42 5.63
N LYS A 25 -7.82 -6.85 5.56
CA LYS A 25 -6.67 -6.03 5.92
C LYS A 25 -5.69 -5.96 4.76
N ARG A 26 -5.11 -4.81 4.57
CA ARG A 26 -4.12 -4.60 3.50
C ARG A 26 -2.93 -3.81 4.03
N ASP A 27 -1.74 -4.21 3.63
CA ASP A 27 -0.55 -3.42 3.81
C ASP A 27 -0.50 -2.37 2.68
N PHE A 28 -0.76 -1.11 3.06
CA PHE A 28 -0.75 0.01 2.12
C PHE A 28 0.59 0.71 2.16
N THR A 29 1.23 0.81 1.01
CA THR A 29 2.52 1.50 0.86
C THR A 29 2.35 2.86 0.21
N TYR A 30 2.86 3.90 0.87
CA TYR A 30 2.85 5.24 0.29
C TYR A 30 3.86 5.34 -0.85
N ILE A 31 3.45 5.98 -1.96
CA ILE A 31 4.26 6.01 -3.19
C ILE A 31 5.66 6.61 -2.98
N LYS A 32 5.82 7.63 -2.14
CA LYS A 32 7.15 8.21 -1.89
C LYS A 32 8.06 7.26 -1.10
N ASP A 33 7.50 6.45 -0.20
CA ASP A 33 8.25 5.43 0.51
C ASP A 33 8.70 4.33 -0.44
N LEU A 34 7.82 3.92 -1.37
CA LEU A 34 8.17 2.96 -2.42
C LEU A 34 9.31 3.48 -3.30
N VAL A 35 9.18 4.71 -3.83
CA VAL A 35 10.20 5.32 -4.69
C VAL A 35 11.52 5.48 -3.95
N LYS A 36 11.50 5.92 -2.68
CA LYS A 36 12.70 6.03 -1.86
C LYS A 36 13.38 4.68 -1.65
N SER A 37 12.59 3.63 -1.36
CA SER A 37 13.12 2.27 -1.22
C SER A 37 13.80 1.80 -2.51
N ILE A 38 13.17 2.01 -3.66
CA ILE A 38 13.74 1.65 -4.96
C ILE A 38 15.04 2.43 -5.21
N SER A 39 15.06 3.75 -4.95
CA SER A 39 16.26 4.57 -5.14
C SER A 39 17.42 4.09 -4.28
N LEU A 40 17.18 3.71 -3.03
CA LEU A 40 18.22 3.17 -2.14
C LEU A 40 18.71 1.78 -2.58
N LEU A 41 17.82 0.97 -3.16
CA LEU A 41 18.19 -0.36 -3.65
C LEU A 41 19.07 -0.34 -4.90
N ILE A 42 19.13 0.76 -5.66
CA ILE A 42 20.00 0.93 -6.83
C ILE A 42 21.48 0.71 -6.42
N ASP A 43 21.86 1.20 -5.23
CA ASP A 43 23.24 1.09 -4.74
C ASP A 43 23.51 -0.26 -4.03
N CYS A 44 22.47 -1.10 -3.84
CA CYS A 44 22.58 -2.41 -3.18
C CYS A 44 22.72 -3.55 -4.19
N VAL A 45 23.69 -3.45 -5.10
CA VAL A 45 23.88 -4.42 -6.19
C VAL A 45 24.16 -5.82 -5.63
N PRO A 46 23.37 -6.86 -6.01
CA PRO A 46 23.62 -8.21 -5.56
C PRO A 46 24.97 -8.73 -6.04
N GLN A 47 25.72 -9.40 -5.17
CA GLN A 47 26.96 -10.06 -5.51
C GLN A 47 26.80 -11.57 -5.35
N LYS A 48 27.22 -12.34 -6.37
CA LYS A 48 27.09 -13.80 -6.35
C LYS A 48 27.80 -14.40 -5.13
N ASN A 49 27.14 -15.32 -4.44
CA ASN A 49 27.65 -16.02 -3.24
C ASN A 49 27.98 -15.10 -2.05
N ASN A 50 27.46 -13.89 -2.01
CA ASN A 50 27.68 -12.95 -0.91
C ASN A 50 26.32 -12.49 -0.30
N PRO A 51 25.59 -13.37 0.40
CA PRO A 51 24.38 -12.98 1.11
C PRO A 51 24.72 -12.06 2.29
N ILE A 52 23.85 -11.07 2.56
CA ILE A 52 24.05 -10.13 3.69
C ILE A 52 23.50 -10.66 5.02
N SER A 53 22.64 -11.68 4.98
CA SER A 53 22.03 -12.31 6.15
C SER A 53 21.39 -13.64 5.77
N ASP A 54 20.96 -14.42 6.77
CA ASP A 54 20.20 -15.67 6.57
C ASP A 54 18.81 -15.45 5.94
N LEU A 55 18.31 -14.22 5.98
CA LEU A 55 17.04 -13.81 5.36
C LEU A 55 17.21 -13.30 3.91
N ASP A 56 18.45 -13.28 3.39
CA ASP A 56 18.71 -12.80 2.05
C ASP A 56 18.15 -13.76 1.00
N THR A 57 17.34 -13.24 0.09
CA THR A 57 16.78 -13.97 -1.03
C THR A 57 17.75 -14.05 -2.23
N LEU A 58 19.03 -13.78 -2.00
CA LEU A 58 20.06 -13.84 -3.03
C LEU A 58 20.06 -15.21 -3.73
N SER A 59 19.94 -15.20 -5.06
CA SER A 59 19.98 -16.42 -5.85
C SER A 59 21.36 -17.06 -5.83
N SER A 60 21.40 -18.39 -5.72
CA SER A 60 22.65 -19.18 -5.83
C SER A 60 23.19 -19.27 -7.27
N VAL A 61 22.36 -19.03 -8.27
CA VAL A 61 22.74 -19.17 -9.69
C VAL A 61 23.20 -17.87 -10.33
N ALA A 62 22.61 -16.71 -9.93
CA ALA A 62 22.89 -15.41 -10.55
C ALA A 62 22.80 -14.28 -9.52
N PRO A 63 23.45 -13.12 -9.74
CA PRO A 63 23.46 -12.01 -8.81
C PRO A 63 22.11 -11.23 -8.85
N TRP A 64 21.04 -11.82 -8.37
CA TRP A 64 19.75 -11.18 -8.21
C TRP A 64 19.08 -11.61 -6.91
N ARG A 65 18.17 -10.78 -6.41
CA ARG A 65 17.35 -11.03 -5.24
C ARG A 65 15.96 -10.41 -5.38
N VAL A 66 15.00 -10.91 -4.63
CA VAL A 66 13.67 -10.33 -4.49
C VAL A 66 13.59 -9.59 -3.16
N VAL A 67 13.15 -8.35 -3.16
CA VAL A 67 13.01 -7.54 -1.94
C VAL A 67 11.57 -7.07 -1.81
N ASN A 68 10.93 -7.39 -0.68
CA ASN A 68 9.61 -6.85 -0.38
C ASN A 68 9.72 -5.37 0.01
N ILE A 69 8.80 -4.55 -0.52
CA ILE A 69 8.63 -3.17 -0.13
C ILE A 69 7.18 -2.96 0.29
N GLY A 70 6.97 -2.69 1.56
CA GLY A 70 5.66 -2.45 2.17
C GLY A 70 5.79 -1.60 3.42
N ASN A 71 4.68 -1.29 4.06
CA ASN A 71 4.66 -0.54 5.31
C ASN A 71 4.82 -1.46 6.54
N SER A 72 4.80 -2.78 6.32
CA SER A 72 4.82 -3.82 7.37
C SER A 72 3.73 -3.61 8.42
N LYS A 73 2.57 -3.09 7.99
CA LYS A 73 1.42 -2.83 8.84
C LYS A 73 0.13 -3.09 8.05
N ALA A 74 -0.60 -4.12 8.46
CA ALA A 74 -1.90 -4.43 7.87
C ALA A 74 -2.98 -3.50 8.46
N GLU A 75 -3.58 -2.67 7.63
CA GLU A 75 -4.65 -1.75 7.99
C GLU A 75 -6.02 -2.33 7.61
N GLU A 76 -7.01 -2.16 8.47
CA GLU A 76 -8.38 -2.60 8.23
C GLU A 76 -9.03 -1.79 7.10
N LEU A 77 -9.74 -2.47 6.19
CA LEU A 77 -10.43 -1.83 5.07
C LEU A 77 -11.44 -0.77 5.52
N LEU A 78 -12.16 -1.03 6.61
CA LEU A 78 -13.14 -0.06 7.11
C LEU A 78 -12.46 1.20 7.67
N ASN A 79 -11.31 1.07 8.35
CA ASN A 79 -10.51 2.21 8.78
C ASN A 79 -10.01 3.04 7.59
N PHE A 80 -9.52 2.35 6.55
CA PHE A 80 -9.11 2.99 5.31
C PHE A 80 -10.24 3.82 4.67
N ILE A 81 -11.48 3.29 4.64
CA ILE A 81 -12.64 4.00 4.10
C ILE A 81 -12.98 5.21 4.98
N THR A 82 -12.99 5.05 6.31
CA THR A 82 -13.25 6.15 7.24
C THR A 82 -12.25 7.30 7.08
N GLU A 83 -10.97 7.01 6.87
CA GLU A 83 -9.98 8.06 6.61
C GLU A 83 -10.22 8.80 5.28
N ILE A 84 -10.77 8.12 4.26
CA ILE A 84 -11.19 8.77 3.01
C ILE A 84 -12.40 9.68 3.24
N GLU A 85 -13.43 9.20 3.97
CA GLU A 85 -14.62 9.95 4.34
C GLU A 85 -14.23 11.23 5.10
N ASN A 86 -13.38 11.11 6.11
CA ASN A 86 -12.85 12.23 6.89
C ASN A 86 -12.14 13.27 6.01
N CYS A 87 -11.36 12.78 5.05
CA CYS A 87 -10.60 13.66 4.16
C CYS A 87 -11.48 14.42 3.16
N LEU A 88 -12.56 13.78 2.69
CA LEU A 88 -13.49 14.36 1.72
C LEU A 88 -14.64 15.15 2.39
N GLY A 89 -14.84 15.00 3.70
CA GLY A 89 -15.98 15.57 4.42
C GLY A 89 -17.33 15.01 3.93
N SER A 90 -17.35 13.75 3.49
CA SER A 90 -18.53 13.11 2.92
C SER A 90 -18.52 11.61 3.17
N ASP A 91 -19.63 11.06 3.62
CA ASP A 91 -19.79 9.64 3.89
C ASP A 91 -19.93 8.83 2.60
N ALA A 92 -19.41 7.61 2.62
CA ALA A 92 -19.57 6.65 1.54
C ALA A 92 -20.92 5.94 1.59
N ILE A 93 -21.56 5.77 0.44
CA ILE A 93 -22.67 4.83 0.30
C ILE A 93 -22.07 3.43 0.23
N ARG A 94 -22.20 2.63 1.28
CA ARG A 94 -21.52 1.35 1.44
C ARG A 94 -22.39 0.20 0.97
N ASN A 95 -21.88 -0.58 0.00
CA ASN A 95 -22.49 -1.81 -0.49
C ASN A 95 -21.63 -3.00 -0.01
N TYR A 96 -22.12 -3.74 0.98
CA TYR A 96 -21.39 -4.88 1.54
C TYR A 96 -21.64 -6.14 0.72
N LEU A 97 -20.56 -6.79 0.31
CA LEU A 97 -20.56 -7.97 -0.53
C LEU A 97 -19.80 -9.12 0.14
N PRO A 98 -20.13 -10.37 -0.21
CA PRO A 98 -19.33 -11.53 0.20
C PRO A 98 -17.91 -11.44 -0.37
N MET A 99 -17.00 -12.24 0.17
CA MET A 99 -15.62 -12.31 -0.30
C MET A 99 -15.56 -12.77 -1.76
N GLN A 100 -14.73 -12.11 -2.56
CA GLN A 100 -14.47 -12.54 -3.94
C GLN A 100 -13.63 -13.82 -3.96
N LYS A 101 -13.92 -14.70 -4.91
CA LYS A 101 -13.11 -15.92 -5.12
C LYS A 101 -11.69 -15.53 -5.53
N GLY A 102 -10.71 -16.10 -4.84
CA GLY A 102 -9.29 -15.85 -5.11
C GLY A 102 -8.70 -14.61 -4.44
N ASP A 103 -9.49 -13.83 -3.72
CA ASP A 103 -8.95 -12.75 -2.88
C ASP A 103 -8.45 -13.30 -1.53
N VAL A 104 -7.59 -12.56 -0.84
CA VAL A 104 -7.02 -12.94 0.45
C VAL A 104 -7.52 -12.00 1.54
N GLU A 105 -7.71 -12.51 2.76
CA GLU A 105 -8.21 -11.70 3.88
C GLU A 105 -7.22 -10.64 4.33
N GLU A 106 -5.92 -10.97 4.31
CA GLU A 106 -4.87 -10.07 4.77
C GLU A 106 -3.66 -10.11 3.84
N THR A 107 -3.01 -8.96 3.66
CA THR A 107 -1.69 -8.84 3.04
C THR A 107 -0.73 -8.17 4.00
N PHE A 108 0.51 -8.66 4.02
CA PHE A 108 1.60 -8.14 4.85
C PHE A 108 2.92 -8.31 4.12
N ALA A 109 3.76 -7.26 4.11
CA ALA A 109 5.09 -7.31 3.56
C ALA A 109 6.13 -7.32 4.68
N ASP A 110 6.91 -8.39 4.78
CA ASP A 110 8.12 -8.39 5.60
C ASP A 110 9.23 -7.59 4.90
N CYS A 111 9.59 -6.44 5.48
CA CYS A 111 10.61 -5.54 4.96
C CYS A 111 11.96 -5.64 5.69
N ASN A 112 12.23 -6.73 6.42
CA ASN A 112 13.50 -6.90 7.14
C ASN A 112 14.69 -6.91 6.19
N LEU A 113 14.60 -7.60 5.05
CA LEU A 113 15.65 -7.59 4.04
C LEU A 113 15.88 -6.19 3.45
N LEU A 114 14.83 -5.44 3.15
CA LEU A 114 14.94 -4.05 2.72
C LEU A 114 15.72 -3.21 3.73
N PHE A 115 15.37 -3.33 5.02
CA PHE A 115 16.05 -2.61 6.08
C PHE A 115 17.54 -3.02 6.22
N SER A 116 17.83 -4.30 6.14
CA SER A 116 19.21 -4.81 6.21
C SER A 116 20.07 -4.30 5.06
N LEU A 117 19.47 -4.14 3.86
CA LEU A 117 20.17 -3.63 2.67
C LEU A 117 20.37 -2.11 2.70
N THR A 118 19.36 -1.35 3.16
CA THR A 118 19.28 0.10 2.93
C THR A 118 19.27 0.95 4.18
N GLY A 119 19.08 0.35 5.36
CA GLY A 119 18.82 1.07 6.61
C GLY A 119 17.47 1.79 6.65
N TYR A 120 16.59 1.60 5.66
CA TYR A 120 15.34 2.31 5.52
C TYR A 120 14.11 1.38 5.71
N ARG A 121 13.10 1.87 6.41
CA ARG A 121 11.77 1.25 6.49
C ARG A 121 10.71 2.24 6.03
N PRO A 122 9.81 1.88 5.10
CA PRO A 122 8.58 2.62 4.87
C PRO A 122 7.79 2.77 6.18
N ASN A 123 7.30 3.98 6.47
CA ASN A 123 6.59 4.24 7.72
C ASN A 123 5.54 5.35 7.60
N THR A 124 5.19 5.76 6.40
CA THR A 124 4.16 6.79 6.20
C THR A 124 2.80 6.25 6.63
N GLU A 125 2.20 6.92 7.61
CA GLU A 125 0.85 6.59 8.10
C GLU A 125 -0.18 6.70 6.98
N ILE A 126 -1.16 5.77 6.99
CA ILE A 126 -2.21 5.69 5.98
C ILE A 126 -2.99 6.99 5.85
N LYS A 127 -3.33 7.63 6.95
CA LYS A 127 -4.02 8.92 7.00
C LYS A 127 -3.28 10.00 6.21
N LYS A 128 -1.94 10.08 6.36
CA LYS A 128 -1.11 11.04 5.62
C LYS A 128 -1.11 10.75 4.12
N GLY A 129 -1.00 9.47 3.75
CA GLY A 129 -1.04 9.04 2.35
C GLY A 129 -2.39 9.33 1.68
N ILE A 130 -3.50 9.02 2.37
CA ILE A 130 -4.86 9.31 1.90
C ILE A 130 -5.06 10.82 1.72
N LYS A 131 -4.68 11.63 2.72
CA LYS A 131 -4.79 13.08 2.64
C LYS A 131 -4.10 13.65 1.40
N LYS A 132 -2.86 13.23 1.15
CA LYS A 132 -2.10 13.67 -0.03
C LYS A 132 -2.74 13.25 -1.35
N PHE A 133 -3.32 12.06 -1.39
CA PHE A 133 -4.05 11.60 -2.57
C PHE A 133 -5.33 12.41 -2.79
N CYS A 134 -6.12 12.67 -1.74
CA CYS A 134 -7.36 13.44 -1.84
C CYS A 134 -7.09 14.90 -2.27
N GLU A 135 -6.04 15.54 -1.70
CA GLU A 135 -5.61 16.88 -2.10
C GLU A 135 -5.32 16.92 -3.62
N TRP A 136 -4.48 15.99 -4.10
CA TRP A 136 -4.17 15.86 -5.52
C TRP A 136 -5.41 15.57 -6.37
N TYR A 137 -6.28 14.66 -5.93
CA TYR A 137 -7.48 14.30 -6.68
C TYR A 137 -8.42 15.49 -6.84
N VAL A 138 -8.63 16.28 -5.78
CA VAL A 138 -9.48 17.47 -5.81
C VAL A 138 -8.87 18.56 -6.69
N GLU A 139 -7.56 18.76 -6.65
CA GLU A 139 -6.88 19.73 -7.51
C GLU A 139 -6.98 19.36 -9.00
N TYR A 140 -6.79 18.07 -9.32
CA TYR A 140 -6.74 17.60 -10.71
C TYR A 140 -8.13 17.44 -11.34
N TYR A 141 -9.08 16.90 -10.57
CA TYR A 141 -10.43 16.60 -11.07
C TYR A 141 -11.52 17.57 -10.58
N GLY A 142 -11.26 18.38 -9.58
CA GLY A 142 -12.25 19.23 -8.92
C GLY A 142 -12.56 20.55 -9.64
N LYS A 143 -11.84 20.86 -10.72
CA LYS A 143 -12.02 22.08 -11.53
C LYS A 143 -12.98 21.87 -12.71
N LYS A 144 -13.74 20.77 -12.69
CA LYS A 144 -14.77 20.49 -13.73
C LYS A 144 -16.15 20.63 -13.15
#